data_78aad0978a2113b16219645bbf18e431
#
_entry.id   78aad0978a2113b16219645bbf18e431
#
_cell.length_a   1.000
_cell.length_b   1.000
_cell.length_c   1.000
_cell.angle_alpha   90.00
_cell.angle_beta   90.00
_cell.angle_gamma   90.00
#
_symmetry.space_group_name_H-M   'P 1'
#
loop_
_entity.id
_entity.type
_entity.pdbx_description
1 polymer ?
#
loop_
_entity_poly.entity_id
_entity_poly.type
_entity_poly.pdbx_seq_one_letter_code
_entity_poly.pdbx_strand_id
1 'polypeptide(L)'
;MNLQANSVGTVAGQFTIPSGIPSGIKKITFTGSGGSYGEASFIGQGSTVIETQHVITTATSSFSAGSHTNPLAQTLTIDNTQQIKGIDLWFTAKSLSAVELQLRETSGGLPTQAILASVRLDPSAINISGIATRFNFASPCLLVSGTEYALVILCNDAITSVSIAELGKLDPTTGQWVTSQPYQVGVLLASSDGTTWTASQDKDLAFRLIRANYSAATKTIALGSVNVTGATDLMVKATIENPSSNTGCEFLLTFPDSSTQLVSVDQPVRLNTPITGAISIAAVLKGNITESPVLHRDVQLIHGAVANTCNYVSRAIAGGVAVITTVIVDVLLPGDSSLNVQAKGVDGIDTWLTLNSTASTQLGDGWVEITYASEAMTETMIHAQLILTGSSQYRPCIKNLRMLVM
;
A
#
# COMPACT_ATOMS: atom_id res chain seq x y z
N MET A 1 8.20 -36.21 -14.11
CA MET A 1 9.49 -35.49 -13.97
C MET A 1 10.46 -36.46 -13.34
N ASN A 2 11.58 -36.78 -13.96
CA ASN A 2 12.58 -37.65 -13.34
C ASN A 2 13.67 -36.75 -12.72
N LEU A 3 13.79 -36.83 -11.39
CA LEU A 3 14.81 -36.12 -10.62
C LEU A 3 15.81 -37.14 -10.07
N GLN A 4 17.08 -36.77 -10.07
CA GLN A 4 18.15 -37.60 -9.53
C GLN A 4 18.63 -37.04 -8.19
N ALA A 5 18.82 -37.93 -7.20
CA ALA A 5 19.36 -37.54 -5.92
C ALA A 5 20.87 -37.21 -6.04
N ASN A 6 21.33 -36.23 -5.29
CA ASN A 6 22.74 -35.92 -5.15
C ASN A 6 23.47 -36.99 -4.28
N SER A 7 24.77 -36.84 -4.10
CA SER A 7 25.61 -37.79 -3.34
C SER A 7 25.25 -37.93 -1.85
N VAL A 8 24.45 -37.01 -1.29
CA VAL A 8 23.94 -37.07 0.09
C VAL A 8 22.46 -37.46 0.16
N GLY A 9 21.88 -37.93 -0.97
CA GLY A 9 20.51 -38.43 -1.03
C GLY A 9 19.43 -37.35 -1.10
N THR A 10 19.79 -36.09 -1.34
CA THR A 10 18.83 -34.98 -1.46
C THR A 10 18.39 -34.78 -2.90
N VAL A 11 17.10 -34.60 -3.13
CA VAL A 11 16.49 -34.26 -4.40
C VAL A 11 15.89 -32.86 -4.31
N ALA A 12 16.24 -31.99 -5.25
CA ALA A 12 15.65 -30.67 -5.40
C ALA A 12 15.18 -30.47 -6.86
N GLY A 13 14.06 -29.82 -7.04
CA GLY A 13 13.51 -29.52 -8.36
C GLY A 13 12.32 -28.57 -8.30
N GLN A 14 11.93 -28.05 -9.45
CA GLN A 14 10.74 -27.23 -9.65
C GLN A 14 9.84 -27.91 -10.67
N PHE A 15 8.54 -27.84 -10.46
CA PHE A 15 7.56 -28.23 -11.44
C PHE A 15 6.46 -27.17 -11.54
N THR A 16 5.89 -27.04 -12.72
CA THR A 16 4.77 -26.13 -12.97
C THR A 16 3.48 -26.89 -12.73
N ILE A 17 2.59 -26.35 -11.90
CA ILE A 17 1.26 -26.90 -11.70
C ILE A 17 0.49 -26.76 -13.03
N PRO A 18 -0.06 -27.86 -13.59
CA PRO A 18 -0.83 -27.78 -14.82
C PRO A 18 -2.05 -26.86 -14.69
N SER A 19 -2.44 -26.22 -15.78
CA SER A 19 -3.69 -25.47 -15.84
C SER A 19 -4.91 -26.40 -15.69
N GLY A 20 -5.99 -25.88 -15.13
CA GLY A 20 -7.23 -26.63 -14.95
C GLY A 20 -7.31 -27.50 -13.69
N ILE A 21 -6.31 -27.40 -12.80
CA ILE A 21 -6.40 -28.05 -11.48
C ILE A 21 -7.38 -27.26 -10.60
N PRO A 22 -8.46 -27.88 -10.07
CA PRO A 22 -9.44 -27.21 -9.25
C PRO A 22 -8.80 -26.64 -7.97
N SER A 23 -9.36 -25.56 -7.42
CA SER A 23 -8.94 -25.01 -6.11
C SER A 23 -9.18 -26.03 -4.97
N GLY A 24 -8.54 -25.79 -3.84
CA GLY A 24 -8.61 -26.65 -2.65
C GLY A 24 -7.27 -27.29 -2.31
N ILE A 25 -7.27 -28.16 -1.29
CA ILE A 25 -6.06 -28.84 -0.81
C ILE A 25 -5.64 -29.90 -1.83
N LYS A 26 -4.40 -29.83 -2.28
CA LYS A 26 -3.77 -30.77 -3.21
C LYS A 26 -2.58 -31.44 -2.53
N LYS A 27 -2.37 -32.69 -2.87
CA LYS A 27 -1.26 -33.52 -2.41
C LYS A 27 -0.30 -33.79 -3.57
N ILE A 28 0.97 -33.60 -3.33
CA ILE A 28 2.05 -33.99 -4.24
C ILE A 28 2.77 -35.17 -3.61
N THR A 29 2.91 -36.22 -4.36
CA THR A 29 3.61 -37.45 -3.94
C THR A 29 4.88 -37.63 -4.76
N PHE A 30 5.97 -37.89 -4.10
CA PHE A 30 7.26 -38.22 -4.71
C PHE A 30 7.55 -39.69 -4.40
N THR A 31 7.80 -40.45 -5.45
CA THR A 31 8.16 -41.88 -5.31
C THR A 31 9.51 -42.11 -5.98
N GLY A 32 10.47 -42.62 -5.24
CA GLY A 32 11.77 -43.01 -5.75
C GLY A 32 11.78 -44.41 -6.32
N SER A 33 12.62 -44.69 -7.29
CA SER A 33 12.77 -46.04 -7.88
C SER A 33 13.22 -47.12 -6.91
N GLY A 34 13.80 -46.73 -5.77
CA GLY A 34 14.18 -47.60 -4.67
C GLY A 34 13.12 -47.78 -3.58
N GLY A 35 11.87 -47.34 -3.83
CA GLY A 35 10.77 -47.45 -2.85
C GLY A 35 10.71 -46.32 -1.83
N SER A 36 11.56 -45.32 -1.91
CA SER A 36 11.45 -44.12 -1.08
C SER A 36 10.19 -43.34 -1.43
N TYR A 37 9.56 -42.78 -0.41
CA TYR A 37 8.28 -42.07 -0.54
C TYR A 37 8.29 -40.79 0.26
N GLY A 38 7.75 -39.71 -0.32
CA GLY A 38 7.56 -38.44 0.33
C GLY A 38 6.33 -37.72 -0.22
N GLU A 39 5.66 -36.98 0.63
CA GLU A 39 4.48 -36.22 0.23
C GLU A 39 4.46 -34.83 0.85
N ALA A 40 3.85 -33.90 0.13
CA ALA A 40 3.57 -32.55 0.59
C ALA A 40 2.19 -32.10 0.12
N SER A 41 1.53 -31.29 0.92
CA SER A 41 0.25 -30.70 0.56
C SER A 41 0.41 -29.22 0.25
N PHE A 42 -0.33 -28.73 -0.73
CA PHE A 42 -0.49 -27.31 -0.99
C PHE A 42 -1.96 -26.95 -1.19
N ILE A 43 -2.29 -25.69 -0.98
CA ILE A 43 -3.66 -25.19 -1.18
C ILE A 43 -3.70 -24.49 -2.54
N GLY A 44 -4.43 -25.08 -3.50
CA GLY A 44 -4.77 -24.42 -4.75
C GLY A 44 -5.84 -23.35 -4.49
N GLN A 45 -5.51 -22.09 -4.71
CA GLN A 45 -6.49 -21.00 -4.67
C GLN A 45 -7.00 -20.75 -6.09
N GLY A 46 -8.30 -20.46 -6.21
CA GLY A 46 -8.86 -20.03 -7.49
C GLY A 46 -8.16 -18.76 -7.95
N SER A 47 -7.65 -18.75 -9.19
CA SER A 47 -6.97 -17.57 -9.72
C SER A 47 -7.99 -16.50 -10.05
N THR A 48 -8.01 -15.43 -9.25
CA THR A 48 -8.42 -14.13 -9.75
C THR A 48 -7.20 -13.56 -10.46
N VAL A 49 -7.31 -13.27 -11.75
CA VAL A 49 -6.25 -12.52 -12.45
C VAL A 49 -6.31 -11.10 -11.91
N ILE A 50 -5.35 -10.74 -11.07
CA ILE A 50 -5.18 -9.38 -10.56
C ILE A 50 -4.08 -8.74 -11.40
N GLU A 51 -4.46 -7.78 -12.24
CA GLU A 51 -3.51 -6.91 -12.91
C GLU A 51 -3.40 -5.60 -12.13
N THR A 52 -2.18 -5.25 -11.77
CA THR A 52 -1.86 -3.98 -11.13
C THR A 52 -1.18 -3.08 -12.15
N GLN A 53 -1.82 -1.96 -12.49
CA GLN A 53 -1.24 -0.98 -13.40
C GLN A 53 -0.99 0.33 -12.68
N HIS A 54 0.21 0.86 -12.87
CA HIS A 54 0.60 2.15 -12.31
C HIS A 54 0.03 3.29 -13.17
N VAL A 55 -0.72 4.19 -12.52
CA VAL A 55 -1.31 5.36 -13.17
C VAL A 55 -0.34 6.54 -13.19
N ILE A 56 0.64 6.55 -12.30
CA ILE A 56 1.66 7.60 -12.18
C ILE A 56 3.06 6.98 -12.25
N THR A 57 3.90 7.50 -13.13
CA THR A 57 5.29 7.04 -13.26
C THR A 57 6.13 7.44 -12.05
N THR A 58 6.86 6.52 -11.48
CA THR A 58 7.74 6.71 -10.33
C THR A 58 8.88 7.68 -10.66
N ALA A 59 9.11 8.68 -9.82
CA ALA A 59 10.37 9.41 -9.82
C ALA A 59 11.31 8.78 -8.79
N THR A 60 12.40 8.20 -9.25
CA THR A 60 13.48 7.71 -8.39
C THR A 60 14.21 8.89 -7.75
N SER A 61 14.19 9.01 -6.42
CA SER A 61 15.12 9.85 -5.69
C SER A 61 16.36 9.02 -5.34
N SER A 62 17.51 9.39 -5.87
CA SER A 62 18.79 8.80 -5.48
C SER A 62 19.30 9.51 -4.21
N PHE A 63 19.42 8.77 -3.11
CA PHE A 63 20.16 9.24 -1.94
C PHE A 63 21.65 8.97 -2.17
N SER A 64 22.47 10.00 -2.18
CA SER A 64 23.91 9.86 -2.01
C SER A 64 24.24 10.07 -0.54
N ALA A 65 24.70 9.03 0.16
CA ALA A 65 25.30 9.17 1.47
C ALA A 65 26.68 9.84 1.30
N GLY A 66 26.74 11.15 1.53
CA GLY A 66 27.97 11.93 1.61
C GLY A 66 28.26 12.28 3.07
N SER A 67 29.52 12.34 3.47
CA SER A 67 29.89 12.96 4.74
C SER A 67 29.69 14.46 4.62
N HIS A 68 28.91 15.04 5.54
CA HIS A 68 28.67 16.48 5.59
C HIS A 68 29.65 17.12 6.57
N THR A 69 30.21 18.28 6.17
CA THR A 69 31.15 19.02 7.02
C THR A 69 30.37 20.06 7.83
N ASN A 70 30.49 20.02 9.16
CA ASN A 70 29.92 20.99 10.09
C ASN A 70 28.40 21.26 9.90
N PRO A 71 27.54 20.25 10.04
CA PRO A 71 26.10 20.47 10.01
C PRO A 71 25.63 21.47 11.06
N LEU A 72 24.64 22.31 10.68
CA LEU A 72 23.94 23.20 11.58
C LEU A 72 22.47 22.76 11.69
N ALA A 73 21.90 22.93 12.88
CA ALA A 73 20.46 22.76 13.04
C ALA A 73 19.88 23.89 13.91
N GLN A 74 18.62 24.21 13.67
CA GLN A 74 17.82 25.11 14.50
C GLN A 74 16.57 24.39 14.95
N THR A 75 16.38 24.23 16.24
CA THR A 75 15.11 23.74 16.76
C THR A 75 14.05 24.83 16.71
N LEU A 76 12.80 24.42 16.54
CA LEU A 76 11.66 25.33 16.44
C LEU A 76 10.37 24.68 16.86
N THR A 77 9.43 25.47 17.37
CA THR A 77 8.02 25.13 17.56
C THR A 77 7.15 26.13 16.80
N ILE A 78 5.91 25.79 16.53
CA ILE A 78 4.92 26.70 15.94
C ILE A 78 3.69 26.82 16.81
N ASP A 79 3.08 28.02 16.81
CA ASP A 79 1.90 28.29 17.63
C ASP A 79 0.63 27.67 17.08
N ASN A 80 0.54 27.50 15.77
CA ASN A 80 -0.64 26.94 15.09
C ASN A 80 -0.26 25.81 14.16
N THR A 81 -1.01 24.71 14.23
CA THR A 81 -0.86 23.62 13.27
C THR A 81 -1.09 24.11 11.84
N GLN A 82 -0.13 23.87 10.95
CA GLN A 82 -0.18 24.35 9.57
C GLN A 82 0.74 23.55 8.64
N GLN A 83 0.43 23.57 7.36
CA GLN A 83 1.28 23.00 6.33
C GLN A 83 2.31 24.00 5.85
N ILE A 84 3.59 23.59 5.88
CA ILE A 84 4.74 24.36 5.40
C ILE A 84 5.17 23.83 4.04
N LYS A 85 5.27 24.71 3.05
CA LYS A 85 5.70 24.37 1.69
C LYS A 85 7.15 24.65 1.41
N GLY A 86 7.85 25.34 2.32
CA GLY A 86 9.25 25.69 2.13
C GLY A 86 9.80 26.56 3.23
N ILE A 87 11.08 26.86 3.13
CA ILE A 87 11.81 27.65 4.11
C ILE A 87 12.75 28.61 3.38
N ASP A 88 12.80 29.83 3.82
CA ASP A 88 13.79 30.81 3.38
C ASP A 88 14.95 30.84 4.37
N LEU A 89 16.17 30.78 3.84
CA LEU A 89 17.42 31.02 4.54
C LEU A 89 18.21 32.13 3.90
N TRP A 90 19.04 32.81 4.69
CA TRP A 90 19.98 33.80 4.21
C TRP A 90 21.41 33.32 4.28
N PHE A 91 22.13 33.36 3.18
CA PHE A 91 23.52 32.92 3.11
C PHE A 91 24.44 34.16 3.04
N THR A 92 25.56 34.11 3.77
CA THR A 92 26.60 35.14 3.74
C THR A 92 27.75 34.75 2.84
N ALA A 93 27.99 33.45 2.66
CA ALA A 93 28.96 32.91 1.71
C ALA A 93 28.45 31.62 1.09
N LYS A 94 28.89 31.27 -0.10
CA LYS A 94 28.62 30.00 -0.77
C LYS A 94 29.86 29.48 -1.48
N SER A 95 29.96 28.18 -1.58
CA SER A 95 30.97 27.46 -2.36
C SER A 95 30.38 26.90 -3.65
N LEU A 96 31.07 25.89 -4.23
CA LEU A 96 30.57 25.09 -5.35
C LEU A 96 29.81 23.84 -4.91
N SER A 97 29.64 23.62 -3.60
CA SER A 97 28.89 22.50 -3.05
C SER A 97 27.41 22.81 -2.96
N ALA A 98 26.58 21.81 -3.23
CA ALA A 98 25.13 21.91 -3.03
C ALA A 98 24.81 21.96 -1.53
N VAL A 99 23.71 22.63 -1.19
CA VAL A 99 23.18 22.70 0.18
C VAL A 99 21.91 21.89 0.26
N GLU A 100 21.82 21.03 1.26
CA GLU A 100 20.62 20.28 1.60
C GLU A 100 20.01 20.83 2.89
N LEU A 101 18.72 21.13 2.86
CA LEU A 101 17.91 21.48 4.01
C LEU A 101 16.97 20.34 4.31
N GLN A 102 16.95 19.88 5.55
CA GLN A 102 16.06 18.88 6.05
C GLN A 102 15.22 19.43 7.19
N LEU A 103 13.94 19.11 7.21
CA LEU A 103 13.05 19.28 8.35
C LEU A 103 12.95 17.91 9.04
N ARG A 104 13.31 17.85 10.31
CA ARG A 104 13.36 16.61 11.08
C ARG A 104 12.52 16.69 12.35
N GLU A 105 12.14 15.53 12.87
CA GLU A 105 11.64 15.40 14.23
C GLU A 105 12.75 15.62 15.25
N THR A 106 12.38 15.97 16.46
CA THR A 106 13.30 16.11 17.59
C THR A 106 13.02 15.07 18.68
N SER A 107 14.03 14.77 19.45
CA SER A 107 13.92 13.97 20.67
C SER A 107 14.89 14.56 21.70
N GLY A 108 14.36 14.97 22.86
CA GLY A 108 15.16 15.63 23.91
C GLY A 108 15.82 16.92 23.43
N GLY A 109 15.21 17.69 22.53
CA GLY A 109 15.74 18.94 22.00
C GLY A 109 16.81 18.77 20.91
N LEU A 110 17.03 17.56 20.40
CA LEU A 110 18.03 17.25 19.37
C LEU A 110 17.37 16.66 18.12
N PRO A 111 17.90 16.96 16.91
CA PRO A 111 17.40 16.38 15.68
C PRO A 111 17.54 14.86 15.65
N THR A 112 16.48 14.15 15.29
CA THR A 112 16.51 12.71 15.05
C THR A 112 16.93 12.41 13.60
N GLN A 113 16.95 11.13 13.24
CA GLN A 113 17.16 10.69 11.85
C GLN A 113 15.85 10.68 11.02
N ALA A 114 14.69 10.92 11.66
CA ALA A 114 13.40 10.99 10.98
C ALA A 114 13.27 12.29 10.19
N ILE A 115 13.32 12.20 8.87
CA ILE A 115 13.21 13.33 7.94
C ILE A 115 11.76 13.45 7.50
N LEU A 116 11.14 14.58 7.81
CA LEU A 116 9.77 14.91 7.40
C LEU A 116 9.72 15.51 5.99
N ALA A 117 10.69 16.35 5.66
CA ALA A 117 10.85 16.93 4.34
C ALA A 117 12.32 17.26 4.08
N SER A 118 12.76 17.17 2.84
CA SER A 118 14.11 17.55 2.44
C SER A 118 14.09 18.24 1.08
N VAL A 119 15.05 19.13 0.89
CA VAL A 119 15.30 19.77 -0.40
C VAL A 119 16.77 20.07 -0.54
N ARG A 120 17.34 19.77 -1.70
CA ARG A 120 18.72 20.05 -2.06
C ARG A 120 18.74 21.09 -3.17
N LEU A 121 19.55 22.12 -2.98
CA LEU A 121 19.77 23.18 -3.98
C LEU A 121 21.23 23.18 -4.45
N ASP A 122 21.39 23.35 -5.75
CA ASP A 122 22.70 23.56 -6.35
C ASP A 122 23.24 24.97 -6.00
N PRO A 123 24.56 25.17 -6.03
CA PRO A 123 25.19 26.45 -5.67
C PRO A 123 24.68 27.66 -6.50
N SER A 124 24.24 27.41 -7.74
CA SER A 124 23.65 28.43 -8.61
C SER A 124 22.34 28.98 -8.06
N ALA A 125 21.57 28.21 -7.31
CA ALA A 125 20.30 28.60 -6.70
C ALA A 125 20.47 29.30 -5.35
N ILE A 126 21.67 29.29 -4.76
CA ILE A 126 21.95 29.92 -3.48
C ILE A 126 22.24 31.42 -3.70
N ASN A 127 21.41 32.25 -3.07
CA ASN A 127 21.62 33.71 -3.06
C ASN A 127 22.50 34.11 -1.88
N ILE A 128 23.35 35.09 -2.12
CA ILE A 128 24.14 35.83 -1.11
C ILE A 128 23.75 37.29 -1.15
N SER A 129 24.35 38.17 -0.34
CA SER A 129 24.08 39.59 -0.36
C SER A 129 22.71 40.01 0.17
N GLY A 130 22.24 39.36 1.21
CA GLY A 130 21.00 39.72 1.91
C GLY A 130 19.70 39.25 1.24
N ILE A 131 19.79 38.54 0.11
CA ILE A 131 18.64 37.99 -0.57
C ILE A 131 18.36 36.59 -0.02
N ALA A 132 17.10 36.31 0.39
CA ALA A 132 16.68 35.00 0.84
C ALA A 132 16.82 33.93 -0.25
N THR A 133 17.34 32.78 0.13
CA THR A 133 17.29 31.56 -0.70
C THR A 133 16.12 30.72 -0.26
N ARG A 134 15.22 30.41 -1.18
CA ARG A 134 14.02 29.61 -0.90
C ARG A 134 14.25 28.15 -1.18
N PHE A 135 14.02 27.33 -0.16
CA PHE A 135 13.97 25.87 -0.22
C PHE A 135 12.50 25.44 -0.30
N ASN A 136 12.01 25.07 -1.48
CA ASN A 136 10.64 24.59 -1.65
C ASN A 136 10.59 23.08 -1.51
N PHE A 137 9.79 22.58 -0.58
CA PHE A 137 9.52 21.15 -0.45
C PHE A 137 8.72 20.60 -1.63
N ALA A 138 8.95 19.35 -2.01
CA ALA A 138 8.23 18.69 -3.09
C ALA A 138 6.73 18.54 -2.79
N SER A 139 6.39 18.32 -1.51
CA SER A 139 5.03 18.36 -0.98
C SER A 139 4.99 19.19 0.30
N PRO A 140 3.85 19.84 0.63
CA PRO A 140 3.70 20.52 1.90
C PRO A 140 3.82 19.52 3.07
N CYS A 141 4.53 19.93 4.13
CA CYS A 141 4.72 19.13 5.33
C CYS A 141 3.87 19.73 6.46
N LEU A 142 3.10 18.89 7.16
CA LEU A 142 2.31 19.32 8.32
C LEU A 142 3.23 19.48 9.53
N LEU A 143 3.18 20.67 10.15
CA LEU A 143 3.73 20.91 11.48
C LEU A 143 2.59 21.08 12.47
N VAL A 144 2.71 20.42 13.62
CA VAL A 144 1.70 20.42 14.69
C VAL A 144 2.10 21.46 15.75
N SER A 145 1.12 22.25 16.19
CA SER A 145 1.32 23.26 17.25
C SER A 145 1.89 22.63 18.53
N GLY A 146 2.88 23.28 19.10
CA GLY A 146 3.53 22.85 20.35
C GLY A 146 4.48 21.65 20.20
N THR A 147 4.61 21.07 19.00
CA THR A 147 5.61 20.04 18.70
C THR A 147 6.91 20.70 18.26
N GLU A 148 8.03 20.23 18.81
CA GLU A 148 9.35 20.70 18.43
C GLU A 148 9.87 19.97 17.19
N TYR A 149 10.44 20.73 16.27
CA TYR A 149 11.07 20.26 15.02
C TYR A 149 12.47 20.84 14.92
N ALA A 150 13.27 20.32 13.99
CA ALA A 150 14.60 20.85 13.68
C ALA A 150 14.77 21.08 12.17
N LEU A 151 15.27 22.26 11.84
CA LEU A 151 15.82 22.56 10.50
C LEU A 151 17.29 22.15 10.51
N VAL A 152 17.68 21.18 9.68
CA VAL A 152 19.06 20.72 9.57
C VAL A 152 19.61 21.12 8.23
N ILE A 153 20.74 21.87 8.25
CA ILE A 153 21.45 22.35 7.06
C ILE A 153 22.71 21.51 6.88
N LEU A 154 22.83 20.89 5.73
CA LEU A 154 23.93 20.00 5.37
C LEU A 154 24.66 20.56 4.15
N CYS A 155 25.98 20.63 4.24
CA CYS A 155 26.86 21.02 3.14
C CYS A 155 28.19 20.26 3.22
N ASN A 156 28.82 19.99 2.08
CA ASN A 156 30.08 19.24 2.01
C ASN A 156 31.32 20.15 1.94
N ASP A 157 31.24 21.37 2.46
CA ASP A 157 32.36 22.31 2.50
C ASP A 157 32.32 23.18 3.78
N ALA A 158 33.42 23.87 4.04
CA ALA A 158 33.57 24.76 5.18
C ALA A 158 33.44 26.25 4.80
N ILE A 159 33.07 26.58 3.55
CA ILE A 159 32.99 27.97 3.04
C ILE A 159 31.57 28.48 3.13
N THR A 160 30.58 27.60 2.82
CA THR A 160 29.17 27.97 2.83
C THR A 160 28.73 28.36 4.24
N SER A 161 28.18 29.56 4.37
CA SER A 161 27.82 30.15 5.65
C SER A 161 26.42 30.75 5.60
N VAL A 162 25.67 30.56 6.68
CA VAL A 162 24.30 31.08 6.86
C VAL A 162 24.28 32.26 7.85
N SER A 163 23.32 33.13 7.69
CA SER A 163 23.09 34.25 8.62
C SER A 163 22.50 33.74 9.94
N ILE A 164 23.04 34.26 11.02
CA ILE A 164 22.57 34.01 12.39
C ILE A 164 22.32 35.34 13.11
N ALA A 165 21.44 35.34 14.10
CA ALA A 165 21.33 36.40 15.09
C ALA A 165 22.10 35.97 16.35
N GLU A 166 22.93 36.86 16.93
CA GLU A 166 23.70 36.59 18.15
C GLU A 166 23.41 37.70 19.15
N LEU A 167 23.00 37.35 20.36
CA LEU A 167 22.73 38.30 21.43
C LEU A 167 23.96 39.17 21.74
N GLY A 168 23.75 40.45 21.94
CA GLY A 168 24.83 41.40 22.24
C GLY A 168 25.71 41.79 21.04
N LYS A 169 25.33 41.41 19.81
CA LYS A 169 26.00 41.86 18.58
C LYS A 169 25.19 42.93 17.85
N LEU A 170 25.90 43.75 17.09
CA LEU A 170 25.29 44.75 16.22
C LEU A 170 24.77 44.08 14.95
N ASP A 171 23.51 44.26 14.65
CA ASP A 171 22.95 43.92 13.33
C ASP A 171 23.45 44.93 12.29
N PRO A 172 24.29 44.55 11.32
CA PRO A 172 24.84 45.45 10.34
C PRO A 172 23.78 46.00 9.36
N THR A 173 22.63 45.34 9.26
CA THR A 173 21.54 45.73 8.35
C THR A 173 20.69 46.85 8.94
N THR A 174 20.38 46.76 10.22
CA THR A 174 19.53 47.76 10.92
C THR A 174 20.34 48.78 11.72
N GLY A 175 21.62 48.52 12.00
CA GLY A 175 22.47 49.32 12.87
C GLY A 175 22.06 49.29 14.34
N GLN A 176 21.25 48.30 14.75
CA GLN A 176 20.78 48.11 16.12
C GLN A 176 21.46 46.94 16.79
N TRP A 177 21.55 47.00 18.11
CA TRP A 177 22.05 45.86 18.90
C TRP A 177 20.97 44.79 19.02
N VAL A 178 21.32 43.52 18.86
CA VAL A 178 20.45 42.36 19.11
C VAL A 178 20.33 42.21 20.63
N THR A 179 19.25 42.72 21.19
CA THR A 179 18.99 42.72 22.65
C THR A 179 18.04 41.64 23.10
N SER A 180 17.33 40.99 22.16
CA SER A 180 16.42 39.88 22.43
C SER A 180 16.44 38.90 21.27
N GLN A 181 16.17 37.65 21.59
CA GLN A 181 15.87 36.64 20.56
C GLN A 181 14.36 36.67 20.31
N PRO A 182 13.91 37.00 19.10
CA PRO A 182 12.47 37.00 18.76
C PRO A 182 11.87 35.58 18.86
N TYR A 183 12.73 34.56 18.77
CA TYR A 183 12.41 33.17 18.83
C TYR A 183 12.97 32.50 20.08
N GLN A 184 12.22 32.57 21.19
CA GLN A 184 12.69 32.16 22.52
C GLN A 184 12.67 30.64 22.77
N VAL A 185 12.07 29.84 21.89
CA VAL A 185 11.79 28.40 22.14
C VAL A 185 12.73 27.47 21.40
N GLY A 186 13.55 27.99 20.49
CA GLY A 186 14.49 27.21 19.69
C GLY A 186 15.94 27.46 20.07
N VAL A 187 16.82 26.57 19.65
CA VAL A 187 18.27 26.64 19.91
C VAL A 187 19.02 26.31 18.65
N LEU A 188 20.07 27.10 18.36
CA LEU A 188 21.02 26.76 17.31
C LEU A 188 21.95 25.64 17.78
N LEU A 189 22.07 24.59 16.98
CA LEU A 189 22.87 23.40 17.25
C LEU A 189 23.97 23.29 16.18
N ALA A 190 25.18 23.04 16.59
CA ALA A 190 26.30 22.74 15.70
C ALA A 190 26.75 21.28 15.89
N SER A 191 27.18 20.66 14.81
CA SER A 191 27.69 19.30 14.82
C SER A 191 28.92 19.17 13.92
N SER A 192 29.81 18.22 14.25
CA SER A 192 30.89 17.81 13.37
C SER A 192 30.63 16.52 12.61
N ASP A 193 29.61 15.74 13.02
CA ASP A 193 29.34 14.39 12.52
C ASP A 193 27.87 14.19 12.10
N GLY A 194 27.00 15.19 12.33
CA GLY A 194 25.56 15.12 12.07
C GLY A 194 24.75 14.26 13.04
N THR A 195 25.40 13.75 14.09
CA THR A 195 24.77 12.89 15.12
C THR A 195 24.91 13.44 16.52
N THR A 196 26.06 14.05 16.82
CA THR A 196 26.36 14.69 18.10
C THR A 196 26.21 16.20 17.98
N TRP A 197 25.35 16.80 18.78
CA TRP A 197 24.97 18.21 18.67
C TRP A 197 25.39 19.01 19.89
N THR A 198 25.93 20.19 19.65
CA THR A 198 26.30 21.17 20.69
C THR A 198 25.41 22.39 20.55
N ALA A 199 24.71 22.74 21.63
CA ALA A 199 23.77 23.87 21.67
C ALA A 199 24.49 25.21 21.90
N SER A 200 24.05 26.24 21.17
CA SER A 200 24.43 27.65 21.35
C SER A 200 23.17 28.44 21.74
N GLN A 201 23.04 28.77 23.00
CA GLN A 201 21.82 29.42 23.53
C GLN A 201 21.75 30.91 23.27
N ASP A 202 22.83 31.51 22.83
CA ASP A 202 22.97 32.94 22.49
C ASP A 202 22.81 33.22 21.00
N LYS A 203 22.54 32.18 20.19
CA LYS A 203 22.51 32.26 18.72
C LYS A 203 21.27 31.59 18.16
N ASP A 204 20.71 32.19 17.13
CA ASP A 204 19.63 31.61 16.32
C ASP A 204 19.92 31.75 14.84
N LEU A 205 19.47 30.78 14.06
CA LEU A 205 19.47 30.83 12.61
C LEU A 205 18.50 31.89 12.11
N ALA A 206 18.90 32.67 11.11
CA ALA A 206 17.96 33.53 10.39
C ALA A 206 17.17 32.67 9.40
N PHE A 207 15.89 32.42 9.67
CA PHE A 207 15.01 31.65 8.80
C PHE A 207 13.60 32.22 8.75
N ARG A 208 12.84 31.81 7.73
CA ARG A 208 11.41 32.11 7.60
C ARG A 208 10.67 30.88 7.09
N LEU A 209 9.64 30.43 7.81
CA LEU A 209 8.74 29.38 7.38
C LEU A 209 7.75 29.91 6.34
N ILE A 210 7.57 29.19 5.24
CA ILE A 210 6.64 29.55 4.18
C ILE A 210 5.44 28.60 4.26
N ARG A 211 4.33 29.16 4.71
CA ARG A 211 3.07 28.43 4.81
C ARG A 211 2.49 28.12 3.43
N ALA A 212 1.87 26.96 3.28
CA ALA A 212 1.05 26.65 2.13
C ALA A 212 -0.28 27.43 2.21
N ASN A 213 -0.71 27.98 1.09
CA ASN A 213 -2.03 28.59 0.91
C ASN A 213 -2.69 27.95 -0.30
N TYR A 214 -3.94 27.52 -0.12
CA TYR A 214 -4.71 26.83 -1.15
C TYR A 214 -5.83 27.76 -1.64
N SER A 215 -5.99 27.83 -2.97
CA SER A 215 -6.95 28.72 -3.61
C SER A 215 -8.32 28.09 -3.86
N ALA A 216 -8.46 26.78 -3.64
CA ALA A 216 -9.69 26.05 -3.89
C ALA A 216 -9.95 25.01 -2.77
N ALA A 217 -11.20 24.91 -2.35
CA ALA A 217 -11.62 23.88 -1.38
C ALA A 217 -11.67 22.47 -1.99
N THR A 218 -11.78 22.37 -3.30
CA THR A 218 -11.78 21.09 -4.02
C THR A 218 -10.95 21.23 -5.30
N LYS A 219 -10.13 20.23 -5.57
CA LYS A 219 -9.34 20.16 -6.80
C LYS A 219 -9.41 18.75 -7.38
N THR A 220 -9.80 18.66 -8.65
CA THR A 220 -9.74 17.40 -9.40
C THR A 220 -8.48 17.37 -10.26
N ILE A 221 -7.74 16.28 -10.18
CA ILE A 221 -6.48 16.06 -10.91
C ILE A 221 -6.63 14.79 -11.72
N ALA A 222 -6.53 14.87 -13.04
CA ALA A 222 -6.51 13.71 -13.91
C ALA A 222 -5.20 12.93 -13.69
N LEU A 223 -5.31 11.63 -13.43
CA LEU A 223 -4.15 10.74 -13.21
C LEU A 223 -3.82 9.91 -14.45
N GLY A 224 -4.77 9.75 -15.36
CA GLY A 224 -4.62 8.94 -16.56
C GLY A 224 -5.72 7.92 -16.72
N SER A 225 -5.49 6.92 -17.56
CA SER A 225 -6.43 5.85 -17.82
C SER A 225 -5.75 4.48 -17.88
N VAL A 226 -6.50 3.44 -17.54
CA VAL A 226 -6.08 2.03 -17.55
C VAL A 226 -7.05 1.26 -18.44
N ASN A 227 -6.52 0.48 -19.39
CA ASN A 227 -7.32 -0.42 -20.19
C ASN A 227 -7.56 -1.73 -19.43
N VAL A 228 -8.81 -2.12 -19.31
CA VAL A 228 -9.24 -3.36 -18.68
C VAL A 228 -9.97 -4.25 -19.66
N THR A 229 -9.95 -5.56 -19.43
CA THR A 229 -10.68 -6.54 -20.24
C THR A 229 -11.51 -7.42 -19.31
N GLY A 230 -12.84 -7.35 -19.45
CA GLY A 230 -13.76 -8.15 -18.66
C GLY A 230 -13.69 -7.91 -17.16
N ALA A 231 -13.28 -6.73 -16.73
CA ALA A 231 -13.12 -6.41 -15.30
C ALA A 231 -14.47 -6.43 -14.58
N THR A 232 -14.54 -7.13 -13.45
CA THR A 232 -15.72 -7.24 -12.59
C THR A 232 -15.48 -6.66 -11.20
N ASP A 233 -14.23 -6.45 -10.83
CA ASP A 233 -13.81 -5.89 -9.55
C ASP A 233 -12.70 -4.89 -9.76
N LEU A 234 -12.80 -3.78 -9.05
CA LEU A 234 -11.82 -2.69 -9.09
C LEU A 234 -11.47 -2.27 -7.67
N MET A 235 -10.27 -1.75 -7.48
CA MET A 235 -9.85 -1.10 -6.23
C MET A 235 -8.73 -0.12 -6.53
N VAL A 236 -8.84 1.09 -6.01
CA VAL A 236 -7.76 2.08 -6.11
C VAL A 236 -6.86 1.97 -4.90
N LYS A 237 -5.56 1.81 -5.13
CA LYS A 237 -4.51 1.85 -4.11
C LYS A 237 -3.74 3.16 -4.21
N ALA A 238 -3.57 3.85 -3.10
CA ALA A 238 -2.82 5.10 -3.04
C ALA A 238 -2.33 5.35 -1.61
N THR A 239 -1.26 6.12 -1.48
CA THR A 239 -0.82 6.68 -0.19
C THR A 239 -1.28 8.11 -0.09
N ILE A 240 -2.07 8.42 0.94
CA ILE A 240 -2.68 9.73 1.16
C ILE A 240 -2.36 10.17 2.59
N GLU A 241 -1.86 11.40 2.73
CA GLU A 241 -1.76 12.07 4.02
C GLU A 241 -2.89 13.07 4.17
N ASN A 242 -3.73 12.89 5.17
CA ASN A 242 -4.80 13.82 5.53
C ASN A 242 -4.38 14.59 6.78
N PRO A 243 -4.08 15.88 6.69
CA PRO A 243 -3.67 16.69 7.82
C PRO A 243 -4.74 16.82 8.91
N SER A 244 -6.01 16.77 8.53
CA SER A 244 -7.14 16.82 9.48
C SER A 244 -8.34 16.03 8.96
N SER A 245 -9.35 15.86 9.79
CA SER A 245 -10.63 15.25 9.40
C SER A 245 -11.44 16.09 8.39
N ASN A 246 -11.05 17.36 8.19
CA ASN A 246 -11.69 18.25 7.20
C ASN A 246 -11.06 18.13 5.81
N THR A 247 -10.02 17.31 5.66
CA THR A 247 -9.35 17.05 4.39
C THR A 247 -9.59 15.62 3.94
N GLY A 248 -9.54 15.37 2.65
CA GLY A 248 -9.74 14.03 2.11
C GLY A 248 -9.38 13.94 0.64
N CYS A 249 -9.13 12.73 0.20
CA CYS A 249 -8.91 12.43 -1.21
C CYS A 249 -9.77 11.22 -1.58
N GLU A 250 -10.55 11.37 -2.63
CA GLU A 250 -11.34 10.30 -3.26
C GLU A 250 -10.94 10.19 -4.73
N PHE A 251 -11.32 9.10 -5.38
CA PHE A 251 -10.99 8.87 -6.78
C PHE A 251 -12.27 8.81 -7.61
N LEU A 252 -12.34 9.62 -8.65
CA LEU A 252 -13.40 9.58 -9.63
C LEU A 252 -12.99 8.63 -10.76
N LEU A 253 -13.68 7.51 -10.87
CA LEU A 253 -13.55 6.58 -11.98
C LEU A 253 -14.55 6.99 -13.06
N THR A 254 -14.09 7.09 -14.31
CA THR A 254 -14.96 7.27 -15.48
C THR A 254 -14.84 6.04 -16.36
N PHE A 255 -15.95 5.35 -16.54
CA PHE A 255 -16.04 4.11 -17.29
C PHE A 255 -16.17 4.33 -18.80
N PRO A 256 -15.97 3.29 -19.66
CA PRO A 256 -16.08 3.41 -21.11
C PRO A 256 -17.44 3.90 -21.62
N ASP A 257 -18.51 3.65 -20.87
CA ASP A 257 -19.87 4.13 -21.14
C ASP A 257 -20.12 5.58 -20.68
N SER A 258 -19.07 6.27 -20.23
CA SER A 258 -19.08 7.63 -19.67
C SER A 258 -19.80 7.75 -18.31
N SER A 259 -20.24 6.66 -17.70
CA SER A 259 -20.70 6.68 -16.33
C SER A 259 -19.54 6.95 -15.37
N THR A 260 -19.83 7.50 -14.20
CA THR A 260 -18.82 7.86 -13.22
C THR A 260 -19.13 7.29 -11.85
N GLN A 261 -18.10 6.92 -11.10
CA GLN A 261 -18.23 6.48 -9.72
C GLN A 261 -17.12 7.08 -8.87
N LEU A 262 -17.49 7.65 -7.71
CA LEU A 262 -16.55 8.13 -6.71
C LEU A 262 -16.23 6.98 -5.74
N VAL A 263 -14.95 6.75 -5.48
CA VAL A 263 -14.48 5.64 -4.64
C VAL A 263 -13.39 6.13 -3.69
N SER A 264 -13.35 5.54 -2.51
CA SER A 264 -12.26 5.78 -1.55
C SER A 264 -11.07 4.85 -1.83
N VAL A 265 -9.90 5.21 -1.31
CA VAL A 265 -8.73 4.34 -1.33
C VAL A 265 -9.04 3.01 -0.62
N ASP A 266 -8.52 1.91 -1.16
CA ASP A 266 -8.72 0.55 -0.64
C ASP A 266 -10.17 0.06 -0.58
N GLN A 267 -11.09 0.77 -1.22
CA GLN A 267 -12.50 0.38 -1.31
C GLN A 267 -12.70 -0.56 -2.51
N PRO A 268 -13.08 -1.83 -2.28
CA PRO A 268 -13.44 -2.72 -3.37
C PRO A 268 -14.72 -2.25 -4.08
N VAL A 269 -14.67 -2.13 -5.39
CA VAL A 269 -15.80 -1.80 -6.25
C VAL A 269 -16.18 -3.05 -7.03
N ARG A 270 -17.41 -3.52 -6.86
CA ARG A 270 -17.97 -4.64 -7.61
C ARG A 270 -18.82 -4.12 -8.74
N LEU A 271 -18.59 -4.63 -9.93
CA LEU A 271 -19.33 -4.28 -11.14
C LEU A 271 -20.35 -5.37 -11.44
N ASN A 272 -21.59 -4.96 -11.69
CA ASN A 272 -22.67 -5.91 -12.02
C ASN A 272 -22.46 -6.54 -13.39
N THR A 273 -21.87 -5.79 -14.32
CA THR A 273 -21.53 -6.26 -15.67
C THR A 273 -20.02 -6.12 -15.89
N PRO A 274 -19.38 -7.09 -16.55
CA PRO A 274 -17.97 -6.97 -16.90
C PRO A 274 -17.70 -5.77 -17.80
N ILE A 275 -16.66 -5.01 -17.52
CA ILE A 275 -16.25 -3.83 -18.29
C ILE A 275 -15.00 -4.16 -19.10
N THR A 276 -15.03 -3.74 -20.38
CA THR A 276 -13.85 -3.78 -21.27
C THR A 276 -13.66 -2.38 -21.86
N GLY A 277 -12.45 -1.87 -21.80
CA GLY A 277 -12.08 -0.56 -22.34
C GLY A 277 -11.24 0.26 -21.35
N ALA A 278 -11.10 1.54 -21.65
CA ALA A 278 -10.32 2.47 -20.84
C ALA A 278 -11.16 3.00 -19.67
N ILE A 279 -10.66 2.84 -18.44
CA ILE A 279 -11.19 3.49 -17.24
C ILE A 279 -10.29 4.69 -16.93
N SER A 280 -10.82 5.90 -16.98
CA SER A 280 -10.09 7.10 -16.60
C SER A 280 -10.21 7.33 -15.10
N ILE A 281 -9.11 7.79 -14.49
CA ILE A 281 -8.99 7.98 -13.05
C ILE A 281 -8.60 9.43 -12.78
N ALA A 282 -9.34 10.07 -11.90
CA ALA A 282 -8.99 11.40 -11.40
C ALA A 282 -9.03 11.41 -9.86
N ALA A 283 -8.06 12.05 -9.23
CA ALA A 283 -8.09 12.31 -7.81
C ALA A 283 -8.90 13.56 -7.50
N VAL A 284 -9.79 13.47 -6.54
CA VAL A 284 -10.61 14.58 -6.04
C VAL A 284 -10.11 14.93 -4.65
N LEU A 285 -9.26 15.94 -4.57
CA LEU A 285 -8.71 16.45 -3.32
C LEU A 285 -9.69 17.44 -2.69
N LYS A 286 -10.02 17.27 -1.43
CA LYS A 286 -10.89 18.13 -0.64
C LYS A 286 -10.09 18.72 0.52
N GLY A 287 -10.10 20.02 0.68
CA GLY A 287 -9.37 20.73 1.73
C GLY A 287 -9.99 22.10 2.02
N ASN A 288 -9.18 22.99 2.59
CA ASN A 288 -9.54 24.36 2.89
C ASN A 288 -8.38 25.30 2.51
N ILE A 289 -8.45 26.57 2.87
CA ILE A 289 -7.41 27.58 2.50
C ILE A 289 -6.06 27.34 3.20
N THR A 290 -6.02 26.56 4.28
CA THR A 290 -4.84 26.30 5.11
C THR A 290 -4.34 24.86 5.04
N GLU A 291 -5.20 23.94 4.65
CA GLU A 291 -4.93 22.51 4.66
C GLU A 291 -5.43 21.81 3.39
N SER A 292 -4.61 20.92 2.88
CA SER A 292 -4.93 20.05 1.74
C SER A 292 -4.38 18.65 1.98
N PRO A 293 -5.06 17.59 1.55
CA PRO A 293 -4.46 16.27 1.55
C PRO A 293 -3.25 16.25 0.61
N VAL A 294 -2.29 15.39 0.92
CA VAL A 294 -1.14 15.09 0.05
C VAL A 294 -1.36 13.71 -0.55
N LEU A 295 -1.51 13.67 -1.85
CA LEU A 295 -1.54 12.42 -2.62
C LEU A 295 -0.13 12.12 -3.11
N HIS A 296 0.44 11.02 -2.61
CA HIS A 296 1.74 10.55 -3.07
C HIS A 296 1.65 9.91 -4.46
N ARG A 297 2.80 9.79 -5.11
CA ARG A 297 2.93 9.08 -6.37
C ARG A 297 2.61 7.59 -6.16
N ASP A 298 2.53 6.82 -7.25
CA ASP A 298 2.20 5.39 -7.25
C ASP A 298 0.72 5.07 -6.94
N VAL A 299 -0.19 5.88 -7.47
CA VAL A 299 -1.59 5.50 -7.50
C VAL A 299 -1.77 4.32 -8.46
N GLN A 300 -2.39 3.26 -7.99
CA GLN A 300 -2.59 2.02 -8.72
C GLN A 300 -4.08 1.70 -8.84
N LEU A 301 -4.52 1.24 -10.00
CA LEU A 301 -5.81 0.58 -10.17
C LEU A 301 -5.59 -0.93 -10.19
N ILE A 302 -6.12 -1.62 -9.18
CA ILE A 302 -6.19 -3.07 -9.15
C ILE A 302 -7.51 -3.47 -9.78
N HIS A 303 -7.48 -4.38 -10.73
CA HIS A 303 -8.68 -4.91 -11.35
C HIS A 303 -8.62 -6.43 -11.46
N GLY A 304 -9.78 -7.06 -11.50
CA GLY A 304 -9.91 -8.49 -11.65
C GLY A 304 -11.21 -8.88 -12.32
N ALA A 305 -11.24 -10.09 -12.86
CA ALA A 305 -12.43 -10.70 -13.42
C ALA A 305 -12.83 -11.92 -12.59
N VAL A 306 -14.09 -11.95 -12.16
CA VAL A 306 -14.65 -13.14 -11.51
C VAL A 306 -15.00 -14.16 -12.56
N ALA A 307 -14.53 -15.39 -12.43
CA ALA A 307 -14.94 -16.49 -13.27
C ALA A 307 -16.41 -16.85 -13.00
N ASN A 308 -17.18 -17.16 -14.05
CA ASN A 308 -18.57 -17.56 -13.92
C ASN A 308 -18.74 -18.93 -13.22
N THR A 309 -17.69 -19.75 -13.19
CA THR A 309 -17.68 -21.05 -12.54
C THR A 309 -16.44 -21.22 -11.70
N CYS A 310 -16.59 -21.89 -10.56
CA CYS A 310 -15.49 -22.27 -9.69
C CYS A 310 -15.69 -23.71 -9.19
N ASN A 311 -14.64 -24.52 -9.27
CA ASN A 311 -14.65 -25.89 -8.78
C ASN A 311 -13.79 -25.98 -7.52
N TYR A 312 -14.38 -26.42 -6.43
CA TYR A 312 -13.67 -26.77 -5.21
C TYR A 312 -13.69 -28.29 -5.05
N VAL A 313 -12.53 -28.91 -4.89
CA VAL A 313 -12.41 -30.35 -4.59
C VAL A 313 -11.85 -30.54 -3.19
N SER A 314 -12.57 -31.28 -2.36
CA SER A 314 -12.19 -31.55 -0.99
C SER A 314 -10.93 -32.41 -0.91
N ARG A 315 -10.38 -32.50 0.27
CA ARG A 315 -9.47 -33.57 0.64
C ARG A 315 -10.20 -34.92 0.58
N ALA A 316 -9.46 -35.98 0.25
CA ALA A 316 -10.00 -37.33 0.30
C ALA A 316 -10.34 -37.77 1.74
N ILE A 317 -11.44 -38.45 1.90
CA ILE A 317 -11.87 -39.09 3.16
C ILE A 317 -11.95 -40.57 2.93
N ALA A 318 -11.67 -41.40 3.98
CA ALA A 318 -11.78 -42.83 3.91
C ALA A 318 -13.21 -43.24 3.53
N GLY A 319 -13.33 -44.13 2.55
CA GLY A 319 -14.56 -44.74 2.09
C GLY A 319 -14.81 -46.11 2.72
N GLY A 320 -15.51 -46.95 1.99
CA GLY A 320 -15.89 -48.31 2.42
C GLY A 320 -16.69 -49.01 1.34
N VAL A 321 -17.32 -50.12 1.72
CA VAL A 321 -18.21 -50.91 0.85
C VAL A 321 -19.65 -50.42 1.09
N ALA A 322 -20.34 -50.02 0.00
CA ALA A 322 -21.73 -49.58 0.02
C ALA A 322 -21.99 -48.40 0.98
N VAL A 323 -21.02 -47.48 1.08
CA VAL A 323 -21.13 -46.28 1.93
C VAL A 323 -21.88 -45.14 1.23
N ILE A 324 -22.56 -44.32 2.00
CA ILE A 324 -23.23 -43.10 1.54
C ILE A 324 -22.35 -41.91 1.89
N THR A 325 -22.03 -41.13 0.88
CA THR A 325 -21.30 -39.84 1.04
C THR A 325 -22.32 -38.74 1.26
N THR A 326 -22.25 -38.08 2.40
CA THR A 326 -23.07 -36.95 2.78
C THR A 326 -22.23 -35.67 2.82
N VAL A 327 -22.66 -34.65 2.13
CA VAL A 327 -22.04 -33.30 2.11
C VAL A 327 -23.04 -32.33 2.68
N ILE A 328 -22.65 -31.61 3.73
CA ILE A 328 -23.45 -30.57 4.38
C ILE A 328 -22.71 -29.26 4.22
N VAL A 329 -23.39 -28.24 3.69
CA VAL A 329 -22.77 -26.94 3.40
C VAL A 329 -23.77 -25.81 3.57
N ASP A 330 -23.32 -24.71 4.16
CA ASP A 330 -24.07 -23.47 4.20
C ASP A 330 -23.82 -22.71 2.91
N VAL A 331 -24.89 -22.32 2.21
CA VAL A 331 -24.83 -21.64 0.92
C VAL A 331 -25.62 -20.34 0.93
N LEU A 332 -25.12 -19.37 0.20
CA LEU A 332 -25.84 -18.17 -0.21
C LEU A 332 -25.82 -18.13 -1.73
N LEU A 333 -26.97 -18.33 -2.35
CA LEU A 333 -27.15 -18.43 -3.81
C LEU A 333 -28.04 -17.27 -4.29
N PRO A 334 -27.47 -16.07 -4.55
CA PRO A 334 -28.25 -14.95 -5.05
C PRO A 334 -28.63 -15.13 -6.53
N GLY A 335 -29.83 -14.70 -6.92
CA GLY A 335 -30.32 -14.71 -8.30
C GLY A 335 -30.25 -16.08 -8.95
N ASP A 336 -29.63 -16.14 -10.13
CA ASP A 336 -29.49 -17.38 -10.92
C ASP A 336 -28.24 -18.19 -10.58
N SER A 337 -27.54 -17.85 -9.48
CA SER A 337 -26.39 -18.63 -9.07
C SER A 337 -26.77 -20.00 -8.53
N SER A 338 -25.89 -20.97 -8.70
CA SER A 338 -26.16 -22.35 -8.34
C SER A 338 -24.94 -23.05 -7.74
N LEU A 339 -25.21 -24.13 -6.99
CA LEU A 339 -24.24 -25.06 -6.50
C LEU A 339 -24.59 -26.48 -6.97
N ASN A 340 -23.64 -27.16 -7.60
CA ASN A 340 -23.71 -28.60 -7.88
C ASN A 340 -22.68 -29.29 -7.03
N VAL A 341 -23.10 -30.34 -6.31
CA VAL A 341 -22.23 -31.14 -5.44
C VAL A 341 -22.08 -32.53 -6.03
N GLN A 342 -20.84 -32.97 -6.12
CA GLN A 342 -20.50 -34.29 -6.68
C GLN A 342 -19.54 -35.03 -5.78
N ALA A 343 -19.51 -36.36 -5.84
CA ALA A 343 -18.53 -37.19 -5.19
C ALA A 343 -17.86 -38.16 -6.17
N LYS A 344 -16.65 -38.57 -5.87
CA LYS A 344 -15.87 -39.49 -6.69
C LYS A 344 -14.88 -40.28 -5.84
N GLY A 345 -14.64 -41.53 -6.19
CA GLY A 345 -13.51 -42.32 -5.68
C GLY A 345 -12.16 -41.79 -6.12
N VAL A 346 -11.12 -42.10 -5.36
CA VAL A 346 -9.75 -41.64 -5.63
C VAL A 346 -9.04 -42.53 -6.65
N ASP A 347 -9.45 -43.77 -6.82
CA ASP A 347 -8.77 -44.81 -7.56
C ASP A 347 -8.87 -44.69 -9.11
N GLY A 348 -9.31 -43.59 -9.61
CA GLY A 348 -8.80 -43.03 -10.87
C GLY A 348 -9.63 -43.17 -12.14
N ILE A 349 -10.60 -44.08 -12.28
CA ILE A 349 -11.36 -44.26 -13.53
C ILE A 349 -12.80 -43.76 -13.43
N ASP A 350 -13.26 -43.48 -12.23
CA ASP A 350 -14.66 -43.17 -11.98
C ASP A 350 -15.04 -41.76 -12.39
N THR A 351 -16.27 -41.62 -12.85
CA THR A 351 -16.88 -40.31 -13.15
C THR A 351 -17.38 -39.67 -11.87
N TRP A 352 -17.42 -38.33 -11.85
CA TRP A 352 -18.07 -37.60 -10.79
C TRP A 352 -19.58 -37.91 -10.73
N LEU A 353 -20.05 -38.41 -9.58
CA LEU A 353 -21.46 -38.66 -9.33
C LEU A 353 -22.09 -37.45 -8.68
N THR A 354 -23.18 -36.95 -9.26
CA THR A 354 -23.93 -35.82 -8.68
C THR A 354 -24.67 -36.29 -7.45
N LEU A 355 -24.51 -35.54 -6.35
CA LEU A 355 -25.26 -35.79 -5.10
C LEU A 355 -26.58 -35.03 -5.14
N ASN A 356 -27.65 -35.69 -4.69
CA ASN A 356 -28.97 -35.05 -4.60
C ASN A 356 -29.14 -34.36 -3.25
N SER A 357 -29.80 -33.19 -3.27
CA SER A 357 -30.21 -32.53 -2.05
C SER A 357 -31.27 -33.32 -1.34
N THR A 358 -31.02 -33.64 -0.07
CA THR A 358 -31.92 -34.48 0.78
C THR A 358 -32.60 -33.66 1.88
N ALA A 359 -32.00 -32.55 2.30
CA ALA A 359 -32.57 -31.65 3.30
C ALA A 359 -32.06 -30.22 3.10
N SER A 360 -32.84 -29.27 3.56
CA SER A 360 -32.44 -27.86 3.60
C SER A 360 -33.03 -27.17 4.84
N THR A 361 -32.23 -26.27 5.45
CA THR A 361 -32.62 -25.49 6.63
C THR A 361 -32.23 -24.03 6.44
N GLN A 362 -33.16 -23.12 6.64
CA GLN A 362 -32.90 -21.67 6.56
C GLN A 362 -32.10 -21.21 7.80
N LEU A 363 -31.01 -20.49 7.58
CA LEU A 363 -30.12 -19.99 8.63
C LEU A 363 -30.27 -18.47 8.90
N GLY A 364 -31.07 -17.77 8.09
CA GLY A 364 -31.20 -16.32 8.11
C GLY A 364 -30.28 -15.60 7.10
N ASP A 365 -30.57 -14.34 6.82
CA ASP A 365 -29.83 -13.47 5.89
C ASP A 365 -29.59 -14.10 4.49
N GLY A 366 -30.53 -14.94 4.03
CA GLY A 366 -30.45 -15.62 2.74
C GLY A 366 -29.55 -16.87 2.74
N TRP A 367 -28.90 -17.19 3.85
CA TRP A 367 -28.12 -18.42 4.00
C TRP A 367 -29.01 -19.64 4.23
N VAL A 368 -28.65 -20.72 3.57
CA VAL A 368 -29.36 -22.02 3.67
C VAL A 368 -28.31 -23.11 3.91
N GLU A 369 -28.51 -23.92 4.93
CA GLU A 369 -27.78 -25.18 5.08
C GLU A 369 -28.43 -26.22 4.19
N ILE A 370 -27.66 -26.85 3.30
CA ILE A 370 -28.15 -27.91 2.43
C ILE A 370 -27.35 -29.18 2.68
N THR A 371 -28.07 -30.28 2.81
CA THR A 371 -27.50 -31.63 2.90
C THR A 371 -27.67 -32.32 1.56
N TYR A 372 -26.59 -32.81 1.02
CA TYR A 372 -26.52 -33.63 -0.18
C TYR A 372 -26.08 -35.04 0.18
N ALA A 373 -26.64 -36.04 -0.49
CA ALA A 373 -26.22 -37.42 -0.31
C ALA A 373 -26.05 -38.14 -1.64
N SER A 374 -25.10 -39.06 -1.69
CA SER A 374 -24.91 -39.98 -2.81
C SER A 374 -25.84 -41.19 -2.68
N GLU A 375 -25.98 -41.98 -3.75
CA GLU A 375 -26.30 -43.39 -3.64
C GLU A 375 -25.11 -44.14 -3.01
N ALA A 376 -25.31 -45.40 -2.66
CA ALA A 376 -24.26 -46.24 -2.07
C ALA A 376 -23.07 -46.38 -3.03
N MET A 377 -21.89 -46.04 -2.53
CA MET A 377 -20.60 -46.11 -3.25
C MET A 377 -19.68 -47.13 -2.61
N THR A 378 -18.86 -47.79 -3.42
CA THR A 378 -17.82 -48.70 -2.93
C THR A 378 -16.46 -48.18 -3.38
N GLU A 379 -15.82 -47.42 -2.48
CA GLU A 379 -14.58 -46.71 -2.74
C GLU A 379 -13.67 -46.72 -1.52
N THR A 380 -12.37 -46.88 -1.71
CA THR A 380 -11.40 -46.84 -0.61
C THR A 380 -11.23 -45.45 -0.03
N MET A 381 -11.26 -44.45 -0.89
CA MET A 381 -11.17 -43.03 -0.55
C MET A 381 -12.10 -42.22 -1.45
N ILE A 382 -12.75 -41.20 -0.91
CA ILE A 382 -13.74 -40.39 -1.61
C ILE A 382 -13.41 -38.92 -1.51
N HIS A 383 -13.52 -38.21 -2.64
CA HIS A 383 -13.53 -36.75 -2.74
C HIS A 383 -14.95 -36.21 -2.95
N ALA A 384 -15.22 -35.01 -2.44
CA ALA A 384 -16.36 -34.23 -2.87
C ALA A 384 -15.88 -33.05 -3.74
N GLN A 385 -16.66 -32.74 -4.76
CA GLN A 385 -16.47 -31.57 -5.60
C GLN A 385 -17.69 -30.66 -5.48
N LEU A 386 -17.44 -29.38 -5.29
CA LEU A 386 -18.46 -28.33 -5.29
C LEU A 386 -18.22 -27.45 -6.52
N ILE A 387 -19.22 -27.40 -7.40
CA ILE A 387 -19.20 -26.59 -8.61
C ILE A 387 -20.13 -25.41 -8.38
N LEU A 388 -19.56 -24.23 -8.20
CA LEU A 388 -20.29 -22.99 -8.04
C LEU A 388 -20.42 -22.33 -9.40
N THR A 389 -21.64 -21.93 -9.79
CA THR A 389 -21.91 -21.19 -11.01
C THR A 389 -22.60 -19.90 -10.65
N GLY A 390 -22.14 -18.79 -11.22
CA GLY A 390 -22.68 -17.47 -10.95
C GLY A 390 -22.30 -16.47 -12.03
N SER A 391 -22.41 -15.20 -11.70
CA SER A 391 -22.05 -14.09 -12.57
C SER A 391 -21.36 -12.98 -11.77
N SER A 392 -20.91 -11.94 -12.44
CA SER A 392 -20.39 -10.74 -11.78
C SER A 392 -21.39 -10.13 -10.78
N GLN A 393 -22.67 -10.19 -11.11
CA GLN A 393 -23.76 -9.67 -10.29
C GLN A 393 -24.19 -10.66 -9.19
N TYR A 394 -24.33 -11.92 -9.53
CA TYR A 394 -24.84 -12.97 -8.63
C TYR A 394 -23.72 -13.95 -8.29
N ARG A 395 -23.05 -13.70 -7.18
CA ARG A 395 -21.86 -14.45 -6.72
C ARG A 395 -22.26 -15.42 -5.63
N PRO A 396 -22.24 -16.74 -5.88
CA PRO A 396 -22.53 -17.73 -4.85
C PRO A 396 -21.45 -17.73 -3.78
N CYS A 397 -21.85 -17.93 -2.54
CA CYS A 397 -20.95 -18.08 -1.41
C CYS A 397 -21.22 -19.38 -0.67
N ILE A 398 -20.15 -20.01 -0.15
CA ILE A 398 -20.25 -21.22 0.69
C ILE A 398 -19.42 -21.03 1.95
N LYS A 399 -19.86 -21.67 3.03
CA LYS A 399 -19.12 -21.79 4.30
C LYS A 399 -19.47 -23.09 5.00
N ASN A 400 -18.77 -23.43 6.07
CA ASN A 400 -19.06 -24.56 6.96
C ASN A 400 -19.23 -25.89 6.23
N LEU A 401 -18.37 -26.17 5.23
CA LEU A 401 -18.38 -27.44 4.51
C LEU A 401 -18.04 -28.60 5.45
N ARG A 402 -18.93 -29.61 5.52
CA ARG A 402 -18.76 -30.87 6.24
C ARG A 402 -18.98 -32.01 5.28
N MET A 403 -18.18 -33.05 5.40
CA MET A 403 -18.31 -34.25 4.59
C MET A 403 -18.24 -35.46 5.54
N LEU A 404 -19.19 -36.34 5.39
CA LEU A 404 -19.36 -37.57 6.15
C LEU A 404 -19.47 -38.74 5.17
N VAL A 405 -18.88 -39.87 5.54
CA VAL A 405 -18.99 -41.12 4.79
C VAL A 405 -19.40 -42.20 5.76
N MET A 406 -20.55 -42.78 5.54
CA MET A 406 -21.17 -43.78 6.45
C MET A 406 -21.66 -45.00 5.69
#